data_6caf7c9d9c1f1f07b61a73a98ae24400
#
_entry.id   6caf7c9d9c1f1f07b61a73a98ae24400
#
_cell.length_a   1.000
_cell.length_b   1.000
_cell.length_c   1.000
_cell.angle_alpha   90.00
_cell.angle_beta   90.00
_cell.angle_gamma   90.00
#
_symmetry.space_group_name_H-M   'P 1'
#
loop_
_entity.id
_entity.type
_entity.pdbx_description
1 polymer ?
#
loop_
_entity_poly.entity_id
_entity_poly.type
_entity_poly.pdbx_seq_one_letter_code
_entity_poly.pdbx_strand_id
1 'polypeptide(L)'
;MTERIRQKKFFRNNGVVLKGINLLRTQYVSLSELRYALEPTISESELRDSVNYLSECGYIKMRSIRSKQPTTLADSDFDEIEAKVSAEGIKIIACAKIDECIEV
;
A
#
# COMPACT_ATOMS: atom_id res chain seq x y z
N MET A 1 -11.70 -22.85 4.86
CA MET A 1 -12.76 -21.84 4.59
C MET A 1 -12.34 -20.46 5.08
N THR A 2 -12.01 -20.34 6.35
CA THR A 2 -11.59 -19.04 6.93
C THR A 2 -10.35 -18.49 6.26
N GLU A 3 -9.38 -19.36 5.94
CA GLU A 3 -8.15 -18.97 5.25
C GLU A 3 -8.41 -18.37 3.87
N ARG A 4 -9.31 -18.96 3.09
CA ARG A 4 -9.66 -18.45 1.77
C ARG A 4 -10.32 -17.07 1.84
N ILE A 5 -11.15 -16.84 2.84
CA ILE A 5 -11.83 -15.56 3.01
C ILE A 5 -10.79 -14.48 3.34
N ARG A 6 -9.84 -14.79 4.23
CA ARG A 6 -8.76 -13.89 4.59
C ARG A 6 -7.88 -13.57 3.39
N GLN A 7 -7.54 -14.58 2.58
CA GLN A 7 -6.71 -14.39 1.39
C GLN A 7 -7.40 -13.48 0.38
N LYS A 8 -8.67 -13.71 0.11
CA LYS A 8 -9.43 -12.87 -0.82
C LYS A 8 -9.51 -11.44 -0.34
N LYS A 9 -9.72 -11.24 0.94
CA LYS A 9 -9.78 -9.91 1.53
C LYS A 9 -8.43 -9.21 1.43
N PHE A 10 -7.35 -9.94 1.72
CA PHE A 10 -6.00 -9.43 1.59
C PHE A 10 -5.68 -9.01 0.15
N PHE A 11 -6.02 -9.86 -0.81
CA PHE A 11 -5.77 -9.56 -2.23
C PHE A 11 -6.55 -8.33 -2.69
N ARG A 12 -7.79 -8.21 -2.25
CA ARG A 12 -8.63 -7.03 -2.54
C ARG A 12 -8.06 -5.78 -1.88
N ASN A 13 -7.67 -5.88 -0.63
CA ASN A 13 -7.09 -4.76 0.10
C ASN A 13 -5.81 -4.26 -0.56
N ASN A 14 -4.96 -5.18 -1.02
CA ASN A 14 -3.74 -4.83 -1.73
C ASN A 14 -4.04 -3.97 -2.96
N GLY A 15 -5.06 -4.34 -3.74
CA GLY A 15 -5.48 -3.58 -4.90
C GLY A 15 -6.03 -2.20 -4.53
N VAL A 16 -6.88 -2.14 -3.50
CA VAL A 16 -7.47 -0.89 -3.03
C VAL A 16 -6.39 0.06 -2.52
N VAL A 17 -5.47 -0.45 -1.73
CA VAL A 17 -4.37 0.37 -1.16
C VAL A 17 -3.46 0.87 -2.27
N LEU A 18 -3.08 0.01 -3.21
CA LEU A 18 -2.21 0.40 -4.32
C LEU A 18 -2.83 1.52 -5.15
N LYS A 19 -4.11 1.38 -5.52
CA LYS A 19 -4.83 2.42 -6.27
C LYS A 19 -5.01 3.69 -5.46
N GLY A 20 -5.26 3.56 -4.15
CA GLY A 20 -5.41 4.71 -3.25
C GLY A 20 -4.14 5.55 -3.18
N ILE A 21 -2.99 4.89 -3.07
CA ILE A 21 -1.70 5.58 -3.07
C ILE A 21 -1.47 6.29 -4.41
N ASN A 22 -1.97 5.73 -5.50
CA ASN A 22 -1.77 6.27 -6.84
C ASN A 22 -2.76 7.36 -7.24
N LEU A 23 -3.66 7.77 -6.37
CA LEU A 23 -4.64 8.82 -6.70
C LEU A 23 -3.97 10.14 -7.08
N LEU A 24 -2.88 10.49 -6.39
CA LEU A 24 -2.08 11.67 -6.72
C LEU A 24 -0.73 11.20 -7.26
N ARG A 25 -0.73 10.76 -8.50
CA ARG A 25 0.36 10.00 -9.16
C ARG A 25 1.77 10.56 -8.97
N THR A 26 1.91 11.87 -8.85
CA THR A 26 3.22 12.51 -8.78
C THR A 26 3.62 12.89 -7.37
N GLN A 27 2.79 12.58 -6.38
CA GLN A 27 3.01 12.99 -5.00
C GLN A 27 3.04 11.79 -4.06
N TYR A 28 3.78 11.94 -2.98
CA TYR A 28 3.73 10.98 -1.89
C TYR A 28 2.47 11.21 -1.07
N VAL A 29 1.88 10.15 -0.55
CA VAL A 29 0.68 10.18 0.28
C VAL A 29 1.04 9.70 1.67
N SER A 30 0.70 10.47 2.69
CA SER A 30 0.90 10.08 4.08
C SER A 30 0.10 8.82 4.39
N LEU A 31 0.70 7.85 5.07
CA LEU A 31 0.00 6.62 5.47
C LEU A 31 -1.13 6.93 6.46
N SER A 32 -1.00 7.97 7.28
CA SER A 32 -2.07 8.40 8.19
C SER A 32 -3.28 8.91 7.42
N GLU A 33 -3.06 9.70 6.37
CA GLU A 33 -4.16 10.18 5.52
C GLU A 33 -4.83 9.01 4.80
N LEU A 34 -4.04 8.07 4.32
CA LEU A 34 -4.55 6.88 3.64
C LEU A 34 -5.40 6.05 4.61
N ARG A 35 -4.92 5.84 5.84
CA ARG A 35 -5.69 5.14 6.87
C ARG A 35 -7.03 5.80 7.11
N TYR A 36 -7.03 7.11 7.28
CA TYR A 36 -8.24 7.87 7.51
C TYR A 36 -9.23 7.71 6.36
N ALA A 37 -8.74 7.78 5.13
CA ALA A 37 -9.57 7.68 3.94
C ALA A 37 -10.18 6.28 3.77
N LEU A 38 -9.49 5.23 4.22
CA LEU A 38 -9.92 3.85 4.03
C LEU A 38 -10.72 3.28 5.20
N GLU A 39 -10.75 3.96 6.35
CA GLU A 39 -11.56 3.53 7.49
C GLU A 39 -13.05 3.79 7.20
N PRO A 40 -13.94 2.93 7.69
CA PRO A 40 -13.70 1.67 8.42
C PRO A 40 -13.56 0.47 7.50
N THR A 41 -13.56 0.65 6.20
CA THR A 41 -13.55 -0.45 5.22
C THR A 41 -12.30 -1.32 5.39
N ILE A 42 -11.14 -0.69 5.61
CA ILE A 42 -9.87 -1.38 5.85
C ILE A 42 -9.35 -0.92 7.22
N SER A 43 -9.09 -1.86 8.12
CA SER A 43 -8.55 -1.55 9.44
C SER A 43 -7.07 -1.17 9.34
N GLU A 44 -6.53 -0.57 10.40
CA GLU A 44 -5.11 -0.23 10.44
C GLU A 44 -4.24 -1.48 10.29
N SER A 45 -4.61 -2.57 10.94
CA SER A 45 -3.88 -3.82 10.85
C SER A 45 -3.85 -4.35 9.41
N GLU A 46 -5.00 -4.33 8.74
CA GLU A 46 -5.12 -4.74 7.35
C GLU A 46 -4.32 -3.82 6.42
N LEU A 47 -4.34 -2.52 6.69
CA LEU A 47 -3.58 -1.55 5.91
C LEU A 47 -2.08 -1.80 6.06
N ARG A 48 -1.61 -2.07 7.28
CA ARG A 48 -0.20 -2.39 7.53
C ARG A 48 0.24 -3.63 6.76
N ASP A 49 -0.60 -4.66 6.74
CA ASP A 49 -0.31 -5.89 6.01
C ASP A 49 -0.16 -5.62 4.51
N SER A 50 -1.08 -4.85 3.94
CA SER A 50 -1.05 -4.50 2.52
C SER A 50 0.15 -3.61 2.18
N VAL A 51 0.42 -2.59 2.97
CA VAL A 51 1.56 -1.69 2.76
C VAL A 51 2.87 -2.49 2.84
N ASN A 52 2.99 -3.38 3.80
CA ASN A 52 4.18 -4.22 3.93
C ASN A 52 4.37 -5.10 2.69
N TYR A 53 3.32 -5.77 2.25
CA TYR A 53 3.39 -6.62 1.05
C TYR A 53 3.80 -5.82 -0.19
N LEU A 54 3.12 -4.70 -0.42
CA LEU A 54 3.39 -3.87 -1.60
C LEU A 54 4.81 -3.31 -1.59
N SER A 55 5.30 -2.93 -0.42
CA SER A 55 6.66 -2.41 -0.25
C SER A 55 7.70 -3.51 -0.50
N GLU A 56 7.48 -4.70 0.05
CA GLU A 56 8.39 -5.84 -0.15
C GLU A 56 8.48 -6.27 -1.61
N CYS A 57 7.37 -6.14 -2.35
CA CYS A 57 7.35 -6.45 -3.78
C CYS A 57 7.94 -5.33 -4.65
N GLY A 58 8.23 -4.17 -4.08
CA GLY A 58 8.74 -3.02 -4.82
C GLY A 58 7.67 -2.26 -5.58
N TYR A 59 6.38 -2.46 -5.27
CA TYR A 59 5.29 -1.77 -5.95
C TYR A 59 5.05 -0.37 -5.43
N ILE A 60 5.50 -0.08 -4.21
CA ILE A 60 5.45 1.25 -3.64
C ILE A 60 6.81 1.61 -3.06
N LYS A 61 7.07 2.92 -2.98
CA LYS A 61 8.24 3.47 -2.32
C LYS A 61 7.78 4.16 -1.05
N MET A 62 8.46 3.91 0.06
CA MET A 62 8.16 4.56 1.33
C MET A 62 9.35 5.39 1.79
N ARG A 63 9.06 6.55 2.35
CA ARG A 63 10.08 7.42 2.91
C ARG A 63 9.57 8.13 4.15
N SER A 64 10.50 8.62 4.96
CA SER A 64 10.17 9.47 6.11
C SER A 64 9.66 10.82 5.62
N ILE A 65 8.56 11.29 6.20
CA ILE A 65 8.02 12.62 5.89
C ILE A 65 9.03 13.70 6.28
N ARG A 66 9.71 13.49 7.40
CA ARG A 66 10.64 14.48 7.95
C ARG A 66 11.97 14.54 7.19
N SER A 67 12.61 13.38 7.03
CA SER A 67 13.95 13.33 6.43
C SER A 67 13.95 13.13 4.92
N LYS A 68 12.84 12.68 4.36
CA LYS A 68 12.70 12.32 2.94
C LYS A 68 13.62 11.16 2.54
N GLN A 69 14.14 10.42 3.50
CA GLN A 69 14.97 9.25 3.25
C GLN A 69 14.11 7.98 3.23
N PRO A 70 14.48 6.98 2.41
CA PRO A 70 13.77 5.71 2.40
C PRO A 70 13.66 5.11 3.79
N THR A 71 12.50 4.54 4.10
CA THR A 71 12.26 3.90 5.40
C THR A 71 11.31 2.73 5.23
N THR A 72 11.10 2.00 6.32
CA THR A 72 10.20 0.85 6.37
C THR A 72 9.27 0.98 7.57
N LEU A 73 8.26 0.11 7.63
CA LEU A 73 7.35 0.05 8.79
C LEU A 73 8.09 -0.37 10.06
N ALA A 74 9.21 -1.08 9.92
CA ALA A 74 10.01 -1.51 11.07
C ALA A 74 10.87 -0.36 11.63
N ASP A 75 11.27 0.57 10.79
CA ASP A 75 12.23 1.62 11.16
C ASP A 75 11.57 2.94 11.55
N SER A 76 10.33 3.17 11.17
CA SER A 76 9.63 4.43 11.42
C SER A 76 8.21 4.20 11.88
N ASP A 77 7.67 5.14 12.63
CA ASP A 77 6.27 5.12 13.04
C ASP A 77 5.38 5.31 11.83
N PHE A 78 4.24 4.65 11.82
CA PHE A 78 3.26 4.72 10.75
C PHE A 78 2.91 6.16 10.37
N ASP A 79 2.77 7.02 11.37
CA ASP A 79 2.39 8.43 11.16
C ASP A 79 3.51 9.28 10.57
N GLU A 80 4.72 8.74 10.47
CA GLU A 80 5.87 9.46 9.94
C GLU A 80 6.28 9.01 8.53
N ILE A 81 5.46 8.15 7.91
CA ILE A 81 5.78 7.57 6.61
C ILE A 81 4.84 8.10 5.54
N GLU A 82 5.39 8.41 4.39
CA GLU A 82 4.62 8.69 3.18
C GLU A 82 5.03 7.71 2.07
N ALA A 83 4.12 7.43 1.16
CA ALA A 83 4.31 6.42 0.12
C ALA A 83 3.89 6.93 -1.25
N LYS A 84 4.52 6.35 -2.27
CA LYS A 84 4.21 6.63 -3.68
C LYS A 84 4.32 5.32 -4.46
N VAL A 85 3.46 5.15 -5.47
CA VAL A 85 3.51 3.96 -6.32
C VAL A 85 4.75 4.02 -7.20
N SER A 86 5.48 2.90 -7.28
CA SER A 86 6.66 2.77 -8.14
C SER A 86 6.24 2.46 -9.58
N ALA A 87 7.20 2.46 -10.50
CA ALA A 87 6.95 2.05 -11.88
C ALA A 87 6.40 0.63 -11.95
N GLU A 88 6.91 -0.29 -11.12
CA GLU A 88 6.41 -1.66 -11.05
C GLU A 88 4.96 -1.71 -10.55
N GLY A 89 4.61 -0.88 -9.58
CA GLY A 89 3.24 -0.78 -9.10
C GLY A 89 2.28 -0.24 -10.16
N ILE A 90 2.73 0.71 -10.96
CA ILE A 90 1.94 1.25 -12.07
C ILE A 90 1.63 0.15 -13.09
N LYS A 91 2.59 -0.73 -13.36
CA LYS A 91 2.37 -1.88 -14.27
C LYS A 91 1.26 -2.80 -13.76
N ILE A 92 1.18 -3.00 -12.44
CA ILE A 92 0.11 -3.80 -11.83
C ILE A 92 -1.24 -3.12 -12.04
N ILE A 93 -1.33 -1.82 -11.75
CA ILE A 93 -2.58 -1.06 -11.90
C ILE A 93 -3.04 -1.05 -13.36
N ALA A 94 -2.10 -0.93 -14.29
CA ALA A 94 -2.38 -0.90 -15.73
C ALA A 94 -2.59 -2.29 -16.33
N CYS A 95 -2.52 -3.36 -15.51
CA CYS A 95 -2.63 -4.75 -15.95
C CYS A 95 -1.55 -5.17 -16.96
N ALA A 96 -0.45 -4.46 -17.01
CA ALA A 96 0.70 -4.83 -17.83
C ALA A 96 1.55 -5.91 -17.15
N LYS A 97 1.36 -6.08 -15.85
CA LYS A 97 1.97 -7.11 -15.02
C LYS A 97 0.90 -7.65 -14.09
N ILE A 98 0.88 -8.94 -13.86
CA ILE A 98 -0.10 -9.59 -12.99
C ILE A 98 0.59 -10.08 -11.73
N ASP A 99 0.01 -9.76 -10.58
CA ASP A 99 0.36 -10.34 -9.29
C ASP A 99 -0.90 -11.01 -8.75
N GLU A 100 -0.84 -12.32 -8.51
CA GLU A 100 -1.99 -13.09 -8.04
C GLU A 100 -2.52 -12.62 -6.71
N CYS A 101 -1.69 -11.95 -5.92
CA CYS A 101 -2.07 -11.44 -4.60
C CYS A 101 -2.61 -10.01 -4.63
N ILE A 102 -2.82 -9.45 -5.82
CA ILE A 102 -3.35 -8.09 -5.98
C ILE A 102 -4.52 -8.11 -6.96
N GLU A 103 -5.70 -7.82 -6.43
CA GLU A 103 -6.92 -7.74 -7.23
C GLU A 103 -7.14 -6.28 -7.64
N VAL A 104 -6.93 -5.98 -8.92
CA VAL A 104 -7.08 -4.61 -9.45
C VAL A 104 -8.34 -4.43 -10.28
#